data_6b9912c3c8c81cdb702f525715199e8a
#
_entry.id   6b9912c3c8c81cdb702f525715199e8a
#
_cell.length_a   1.000
_cell.length_b   1.000
_cell.length_c   1.000
_cell.angle_alpha   90.00
_cell.angle_beta   90.00
_cell.angle_gamma   90.00
#
_symmetry.space_group_name_H-M   'P 1'
#
loop_
_entity.id
_entity.type
_entity.pdbx_description
1 polymer ?
#
loop_
_entity_poly.entity_id
_entity_poly.type
_entity_poly.pdbx_seq_one_letter_code
_entity_poly.pdbx_strand_id
1 'polypeptide(L)'
;HNISDPYGGTEGTFSLTVTPPASGSSIVTMESQGWINAYPDIKRTVRARYGIPSLAKFSFLHNANVWFGSGITLHGKVMSNGGIRMDGNNDSTVQSAKQTYSCGSETGCSPTQTKNGVWGAGGPQSLWQFPVPQVDFNALVVDFTTMRDAAQAKGVYLGASGNYGYHITFANDGSYTIKRVTTASNRKGWSVENGCENLYQVITAETNVGTYQLSEKPIIFT
;
A
#
# COMPACT_ATOMS: atom_id res chain seq x y z
N HIS A 1 -35.97 7.21 5.53
CA HIS A 1 -36.36 5.91 6.11
C HIS A 1 -36.93 6.09 7.49
N ASN A 2 -38.01 5.37 7.79
CA ASN A 2 -38.69 5.43 9.06
C ASN A 2 -38.13 4.37 10.04
N ILE A 3 -38.04 4.74 11.31
CA ILE A 3 -37.68 3.83 12.40
C ILE A 3 -38.97 3.44 13.11
N SER A 4 -39.30 2.14 13.12
CA SER A 4 -40.48 1.60 13.75
C SER A 4 -40.31 1.48 15.27
N ASP A 5 -41.33 1.84 16.03
CA ASP A 5 -41.45 1.52 17.43
C ASP A 5 -41.78 0.01 17.61
N PRO A 6 -41.15 -0.73 18.54
CA PRO A 6 -41.52 -2.10 18.87
C PRO A 6 -42.95 -2.27 19.33
N TYR A 7 -43.58 -1.21 19.82
CA TYR A 7 -44.98 -1.19 20.32
C TYR A 7 -46.00 -0.63 19.30
N GLY A 8 -45.53 -0.34 18.07
CA GLY A 8 -46.35 0.16 16.96
C GLY A 8 -46.22 1.67 16.77
N GLY A 9 -46.05 2.07 15.50
CA GLY A 9 -45.89 3.47 15.09
C GLY A 9 -44.49 3.74 14.50
N THR A 10 -44.21 5.01 14.27
CA THR A 10 -42.92 5.50 13.77
C THR A 10 -42.39 6.57 14.71
N GLU A 11 -41.35 6.24 15.45
CA GLU A 11 -40.74 7.16 16.43
C GLU A 11 -39.80 8.14 15.78
N GLY A 12 -39.11 7.75 14.75
CA GLY A 12 -38.09 8.56 14.12
C GLY A 12 -37.97 8.35 12.63
N THR A 13 -37.17 9.21 12.05
CA THR A 13 -36.84 9.17 10.63
C THR A 13 -35.34 9.39 10.46
N PHE A 14 -34.77 8.80 9.43
CA PHE A 14 -33.41 9.12 9.01
C PHE A 14 -33.29 9.29 7.49
N SER A 15 -32.36 10.13 7.10
CA SER A 15 -31.90 10.24 5.72
C SER A 15 -30.51 9.64 5.59
N LEU A 16 -30.26 8.93 4.52
CA LEU A 16 -28.94 8.39 4.18
C LEU A 16 -28.46 9.01 2.88
N THR A 17 -27.32 9.64 2.93
CA THR A 17 -26.60 10.16 1.76
C THR A 17 -25.37 9.32 1.52
N VAL A 18 -25.20 8.81 0.30
CA VAL A 18 -24.02 8.06 -0.13
C VAL A 18 -23.31 8.90 -1.18
N THR A 19 -22.12 9.37 -0.85
CA THR A 19 -21.27 10.12 -1.77
C THR A 19 -20.29 9.15 -2.42
N PRO A 20 -20.33 8.99 -3.74
CA PRO A 20 -19.41 8.12 -4.46
C PRO A 20 -17.96 8.61 -4.30
N PRO A 21 -16.98 7.74 -4.55
CA PRO A 21 -15.57 8.13 -4.50
C PRO A 21 -15.28 9.29 -5.45
N ALA A 22 -14.46 10.23 -5.00
CA ALA A 22 -13.84 11.19 -5.91
C ALA A 22 -12.92 10.48 -6.91
N SER A 23 -12.65 11.12 -8.05
CA SER A 23 -11.74 10.57 -9.07
C SER A 23 -10.40 10.17 -8.43
N GLY A 24 -9.98 8.92 -8.64
CA GLY A 24 -8.76 8.36 -8.05
C GLY A 24 -8.88 7.87 -6.59
N SER A 25 -10.07 7.91 -6.00
CA SER A 25 -10.33 7.39 -4.65
C SER A 25 -11.24 6.17 -4.71
N SER A 26 -11.04 5.20 -3.81
CA SER A 26 -11.95 4.08 -3.56
C SER A 26 -12.85 4.30 -2.35
N ILE A 27 -12.84 5.51 -1.76
CA ILE A 27 -13.54 5.79 -0.51
C ILE A 27 -14.94 6.33 -0.79
N VAL A 28 -15.95 5.57 -0.40
CA VAL A 28 -17.35 5.99 -0.34
C VAL A 28 -17.58 6.65 1.02
N THR A 29 -18.21 7.83 1.03
CA THR A 29 -18.65 8.46 2.27
C THR A 29 -20.15 8.24 2.43
N MET A 30 -20.54 7.69 3.56
CA MET A 30 -21.94 7.51 3.95
C MET A 30 -22.22 8.46 5.12
N GLU A 31 -23.27 9.25 4.99
CA GLU A 31 -23.74 10.14 6.03
C GLU A 31 -25.20 9.83 6.33
N SER A 32 -25.46 9.48 7.58
CA SER A 32 -26.82 9.24 8.08
C SER A 32 -27.20 10.33 9.05
N GLN A 33 -28.28 11.03 8.79
CA GLN A 33 -28.84 12.04 9.66
C GLN A 33 -30.21 11.55 10.17
N GLY A 34 -30.32 11.38 11.47
CA GLY A 34 -31.54 10.93 12.13
C GLY A 34 -32.18 11.97 13.05
N TRP A 35 -33.48 11.89 13.22
CA TRP A 35 -34.27 12.69 14.16
C TRP A 35 -35.48 11.93 14.67
N ILE A 36 -35.99 12.35 15.83
CA ILE A 36 -37.23 11.84 16.41
C ILE A 36 -38.36 12.69 15.85
N ASN A 37 -39.47 12.09 15.41
CA ASN A 37 -40.57 12.77 14.76
C ASN A 37 -41.24 13.83 15.65
N ALA A 38 -41.24 13.64 16.96
CA ALA A 38 -41.73 14.64 17.93
C ALA A 38 -40.85 15.88 18.03
N TYR A 39 -39.53 15.80 17.62
CA TYR A 39 -38.57 16.88 17.71
C TYR A 39 -37.71 16.94 16.42
N PRO A 40 -38.32 17.32 15.27
CA PRO A 40 -37.68 17.21 13.97
C PRO A 40 -36.49 18.16 13.77
N ASP A 41 -36.39 19.20 14.60
CA ASP A 41 -35.27 20.17 14.56
C ASP A 41 -34.00 19.65 15.27
N ILE A 42 -34.15 18.63 16.14
CA ILE A 42 -33.03 18.02 16.83
C ILE A 42 -32.50 16.85 16.01
N LYS A 43 -31.44 17.11 15.25
CA LYS A 43 -30.84 16.13 14.35
C LYS A 43 -29.49 15.64 14.87
N ARG A 44 -29.21 14.38 14.63
CA ARG A 44 -27.88 13.76 14.87
C ARG A 44 -27.37 13.18 13.55
N THR A 45 -26.11 13.50 13.26
CA THR A 45 -25.43 13.04 12.04
C THR A 45 -24.30 12.10 12.41
N VAL A 46 -24.28 10.95 11.76
CA VAL A 46 -23.19 9.98 11.80
C VAL A 46 -22.59 9.88 10.41
N ARG A 47 -21.28 10.02 10.32
CA ARG A 47 -20.54 9.86 9.07
C ARG A 47 -19.64 8.64 9.17
N ALA A 48 -19.73 7.78 8.18
CA ALA A 48 -18.85 6.63 7.99
C ALA A 48 -18.15 6.74 6.63
N ARG A 49 -16.90 6.32 6.59
CA ARG A 49 -16.13 6.20 5.35
C ARG A 49 -15.82 4.73 5.14
N TYR A 50 -16.23 4.22 4.00
CA TYR A 50 -16.00 2.83 3.59
C TYR A 50 -15.16 2.83 2.32
N GLY A 51 -14.13 2.01 2.29
CA GLY A 51 -13.28 1.91 1.11
C GLY A 51 -12.34 0.72 1.22
N ILE A 52 -11.84 0.29 0.08
CA ILE A 52 -10.77 -0.69 0.01
C ILE A 52 -9.51 -0.02 0.54
N PRO A 53 -8.83 -0.58 1.57
CA PRO A 53 -7.59 0.00 2.07
C PRO A 53 -6.55 0.08 0.96
N SER A 54 -6.06 1.27 0.68
CA SER A 54 -4.98 1.45 -0.29
C SER A 54 -3.71 0.75 0.20
N LEU A 55 -3.09 -0.04 -0.67
CA LEU A 55 -1.80 -0.66 -0.39
C LEU A 55 -0.64 0.35 -0.40
N ALA A 56 -0.86 1.50 -1.03
CA ALA A 56 0.09 2.63 -1.00
C ALA A 56 0.31 3.21 0.42
N LYS A 57 -0.49 2.78 1.40
CA LYS A 57 -0.24 3.09 2.82
C LYS A 57 1.00 2.40 3.40
N PHE A 58 1.48 1.34 2.76
CA PHE A 58 2.70 0.63 3.16
C PHE A 58 3.89 1.10 2.32
N SER A 59 5.00 1.41 2.96
CA SER A 59 6.27 1.63 2.29
C SER A 59 6.91 0.33 1.83
N PHE A 60 6.59 -0.77 2.54
CA PHE A 60 6.99 -2.11 2.19
C PHE A 60 5.87 -3.10 2.50
N LEU A 61 5.49 -3.90 1.51
CA LEU A 61 4.47 -4.93 1.64
C LEU A 61 4.98 -6.24 1.02
N HIS A 62 4.96 -7.33 1.82
CA HIS A 62 5.51 -8.62 1.42
C HIS A 62 4.60 -9.78 1.78
N ASN A 63 4.70 -10.89 1.04
CA ASN A 63 3.85 -12.07 1.24
C ASN A 63 4.61 -13.27 1.85
N ALA A 64 5.87 -13.11 2.23
CA ALA A 64 6.72 -14.15 2.78
C ALA A 64 7.55 -13.64 3.97
N ASN A 65 8.43 -14.49 4.52
CA ASN A 65 9.36 -14.05 5.54
C ASN A 65 10.36 -13.03 4.99
N VAL A 66 10.78 -12.07 5.82
CA VAL A 66 11.72 -11.03 5.41
C VAL A 66 12.66 -10.67 6.55
N TRP A 67 13.87 -10.28 6.20
CA TRP A 67 14.91 -9.82 7.12
C TRP A 67 15.43 -8.43 6.73
N PHE A 68 15.33 -7.49 7.67
CA PHE A 68 15.94 -6.17 7.57
C PHE A 68 17.17 -6.10 8.47
N GLY A 69 18.35 -6.03 7.85
CA GLY A 69 19.63 -6.02 8.55
C GLY A 69 19.87 -4.73 9.36
N SER A 70 20.89 -4.76 10.24
CA SER A 70 21.19 -3.67 11.19
C SER A 70 21.56 -2.33 10.54
N GLY A 71 21.99 -2.31 9.27
CA GLY A 71 22.28 -1.08 8.52
C GLY A 71 21.08 -0.44 7.85
N ILE A 72 19.89 -1.02 7.98
CA ILE A 72 18.66 -0.55 7.31
C ILE A 72 17.88 0.38 8.23
N THR A 73 17.41 1.49 7.68
CA THR A 73 16.38 2.33 8.30
C THR A 73 15.13 2.32 7.42
N LEU A 74 14.01 1.91 7.98
CA LEU A 74 12.73 1.85 7.28
C LEU A 74 11.89 3.08 7.59
N HIS A 75 11.46 3.78 6.55
CA HIS A 75 10.56 4.91 6.65
C HIS A 75 9.16 4.52 6.19
N GLY A 76 8.17 4.79 7.07
CA GLY A 76 6.77 4.43 6.81
C GLY A 76 6.41 3.00 7.22
N LYS A 77 5.14 2.64 6.99
CA LYS A 77 4.58 1.36 7.46
C LYS A 77 5.11 0.17 6.68
N VAL A 78 5.49 -0.87 7.40
CA VAL A 78 5.94 -2.15 6.86
C VAL A 78 4.94 -3.24 7.23
N MET A 79 4.61 -4.11 6.28
CA MET A 79 3.72 -5.25 6.51
C MET A 79 4.23 -6.49 5.78
N SER A 80 4.20 -7.63 6.46
CA SER A 80 4.38 -8.94 5.83
C SER A 80 3.32 -9.93 6.29
N ASN A 81 2.83 -10.75 5.35
CA ASN A 81 2.03 -11.93 5.67
C ASN A 81 2.88 -13.06 6.30
N GLY A 82 4.19 -13.03 6.11
CA GLY A 82 5.18 -13.87 6.79
C GLY A 82 5.71 -13.25 8.08
N GLY A 83 6.76 -13.88 8.63
CA GLY A 83 7.51 -13.35 9.77
C GLY A 83 8.52 -12.28 9.35
N ILE A 84 8.87 -11.40 10.27
CA ILE A 84 9.83 -10.33 10.06
C ILE A 84 10.95 -10.43 11.09
N ARG A 85 12.20 -10.57 10.61
CA ARG A 85 13.37 -10.27 11.41
C ARG A 85 13.78 -8.80 11.19
N MET A 86 13.74 -8.01 12.26
CA MET A 86 14.02 -6.58 12.24
C MET A 86 15.23 -6.27 13.09
N ASP A 87 16.42 -6.24 12.49
CA ASP A 87 17.65 -5.85 13.14
C ASP A 87 17.99 -4.35 12.89
N GLY A 88 17.30 -3.72 11.92
CA GLY A 88 17.43 -2.31 11.58
C GLY A 88 16.49 -1.39 12.37
N ASN A 89 16.46 -0.12 12.00
CA ASN A 89 15.59 0.88 12.61
C ASN A 89 14.29 1.08 11.83
N ASN A 90 13.22 1.47 12.53
CA ASN A 90 11.95 1.84 11.92
C ASN A 90 11.36 3.11 12.58
N ASP A 91 10.77 3.98 11.80
CA ASP A 91 10.08 5.19 12.27
C ASP A 91 8.55 5.05 12.28
N SER A 92 8.03 3.93 11.83
CA SER A 92 6.61 3.63 11.76
C SER A 92 6.35 2.16 12.12
N THR A 93 5.09 1.72 12.04
CA THR A 93 4.71 0.36 12.44
C THR A 93 5.33 -0.71 11.55
N VAL A 94 5.83 -1.78 12.17
CA VAL A 94 6.28 -3.01 11.53
C VAL A 94 5.29 -4.10 11.90
N GLN A 95 4.60 -4.65 10.90
CA GLN A 95 3.45 -5.53 11.08
C GLN A 95 3.69 -6.90 10.46
N SER A 96 3.38 -7.96 11.22
CA SER A 96 3.37 -9.34 10.71
C SER A 96 2.00 -9.97 10.92
N ALA A 97 1.53 -10.73 9.92
CA ALA A 97 0.31 -11.51 10.06
C ALA A 97 0.50 -12.77 10.92
N LYS A 98 1.72 -13.11 11.28
CA LYS A 98 2.04 -14.28 12.08
C LYS A 98 2.18 -13.92 13.55
N GLN A 99 1.57 -14.71 14.44
CA GLN A 99 1.90 -14.67 15.88
C GLN A 99 3.31 -15.17 16.10
N THR A 100 3.62 -16.31 15.49
CA THR A 100 4.94 -16.93 15.45
C THR A 100 5.18 -17.52 14.06
N TYR A 101 6.45 -17.71 13.68
CA TYR A 101 6.81 -18.36 12.42
C TYR A 101 8.08 -19.21 12.56
N SER A 102 8.29 -20.11 11.63
CA SER A 102 9.49 -20.89 11.49
C SER A 102 10.56 -20.04 10.81
N CYS A 103 11.53 -19.56 11.59
CA CYS A 103 12.69 -18.83 11.09
C CYS A 103 13.72 -19.82 10.59
N GLY A 104 14.04 -19.77 9.31
CA GLY A 104 15.10 -20.54 8.67
C GLY A 104 16.32 -19.70 8.32
N SER A 105 17.14 -20.21 7.45
CA SER A 105 18.37 -19.54 6.99
C SER A 105 18.07 -18.22 6.27
N GLU A 106 16.93 -18.13 5.59
CA GLU A 106 16.45 -16.94 4.86
C GLU A 106 16.24 -15.72 5.76
N THR A 107 15.99 -15.97 7.04
CA THR A 107 15.90 -14.93 8.07
C THR A 107 16.96 -15.10 9.17
N GLY A 108 18.03 -15.83 8.86
CA GLY A 108 19.25 -15.93 9.66
C GLY A 108 19.17 -16.86 10.86
N CYS A 109 18.29 -17.89 10.84
CA CYS A 109 18.25 -18.94 11.84
C CYS A 109 18.86 -20.25 11.30
N SER A 110 19.91 -20.73 11.98
CA SER A 110 20.51 -22.04 11.71
C SER A 110 20.94 -22.66 13.04
N PRO A 111 20.33 -23.78 13.49
CA PRO A 111 19.17 -24.45 12.88
C PRO A 111 17.89 -23.62 12.91
N THR A 112 16.87 -24.08 12.20
CA THR A 112 15.54 -23.47 12.19
C THR A 112 14.96 -23.34 13.61
N GLN A 113 14.35 -22.19 13.91
CA GLN A 113 13.80 -21.86 15.23
C GLN A 113 12.41 -21.23 15.09
N THR A 114 11.56 -21.40 16.08
CA THR A 114 10.31 -20.64 16.18
C THR A 114 10.60 -19.27 16.77
N LYS A 115 10.16 -18.23 16.07
CA LYS A 115 10.29 -16.83 16.48
C LYS A 115 8.94 -16.14 16.48
N ASN A 116 8.83 -15.03 17.21
CA ASN A 116 7.67 -14.16 17.18
C ASN A 116 7.47 -13.56 15.75
N GLY A 117 6.26 -13.17 15.43
CA GLY A 117 5.91 -12.60 14.12
C GLY A 117 6.82 -11.44 13.70
N VAL A 118 7.18 -10.57 14.64
CA VAL A 118 8.27 -9.59 14.50
C VAL A 118 9.26 -9.81 15.63
N TRP A 119 10.56 -9.91 15.32
CA TRP A 119 11.65 -10.06 16.28
C TRP A 119 12.95 -9.53 15.70
N GLY A 120 13.97 -9.33 16.51
CA GLY A 120 15.29 -8.85 16.09
C GLY A 120 15.92 -7.94 17.12
N ALA A 121 17.06 -7.36 16.77
CA ALA A 121 17.83 -6.44 17.61
C ALA A 121 17.51 -4.97 17.38
N GLY A 122 16.71 -4.65 16.34
CA GLY A 122 16.37 -3.30 15.94
C GLY A 122 15.18 -2.72 16.70
N GLY A 123 14.66 -1.62 16.21
CA GLY A 123 13.53 -0.96 16.88
C GLY A 123 13.19 0.43 16.35
N PRO A 124 12.29 1.14 17.02
CA PRO A 124 11.70 0.85 18.35
C PRO A 124 10.68 -0.31 18.31
N GLN A 125 10.83 -1.26 19.22
CA GLN A 125 9.96 -2.46 19.29
C GLN A 125 8.52 -2.12 19.71
N SER A 126 8.28 -0.97 20.32
CA SER A 126 6.93 -0.47 20.64
C SER A 126 6.05 -0.26 19.41
N LEU A 127 6.64 -0.17 18.22
CA LEU A 127 5.95 -0.05 16.94
C LEU A 127 5.72 -1.41 16.24
N TRP A 128 6.12 -2.53 16.85
CA TRP A 128 5.92 -3.86 16.29
C TRP A 128 4.55 -4.41 16.66
N GLN A 129 3.83 -4.89 15.66
CA GLN A 129 2.46 -5.38 15.80
C GLN A 129 2.31 -6.75 15.15
N PHE A 130 1.93 -7.73 15.94
CA PHE A 130 1.64 -9.08 15.47
C PHE A 130 0.78 -9.86 16.49
N PRO A 131 -0.14 -10.76 16.08
CA PRO A 131 -0.55 -10.90 14.69
C PRO A 131 -1.47 -9.77 14.24
N VAL A 132 -1.38 -9.41 12.96
CA VAL A 132 -2.37 -8.53 12.32
C VAL A 132 -3.09 -9.29 11.20
N PRO A 133 -4.27 -8.84 10.72
CA PRO A 133 -4.94 -9.46 9.58
C PRO A 133 -4.03 -9.54 8.36
N GLN A 134 -4.09 -10.67 7.64
CA GLN A 134 -3.36 -10.84 6.38
C GLN A 134 -3.85 -9.86 5.30
N VAL A 135 -2.94 -9.45 4.43
CA VAL A 135 -3.28 -8.75 3.20
C VAL A 135 -3.55 -9.81 2.12
N ASP A 136 -4.71 -9.69 1.47
CA ASP A 136 -5.04 -10.56 0.35
C ASP A 136 -4.32 -10.08 -0.93
N PHE A 137 -3.24 -10.76 -1.26
CA PHE A 137 -2.48 -10.48 -2.48
C PHE A 137 -3.20 -10.91 -3.76
N ASN A 138 -4.17 -11.81 -3.70
CA ASN A 138 -4.93 -12.22 -4.88
C ASN A 138 -5.92 -11.12 -5.29
N ALA A 139 -6.47 -10.38 -4.33
CA ALA A 139 -7.31 -9.23 -4.61
C ALA A 139 -6.56 -8.11 -5.37
N LEU A 140 -5.22 -8.05 -5.23
CA LEU A 140 -4.37 -7.08 -5.95
C LEU A 140 -4.41 -7.25 -7.47
N VAL A 141 -4.52 -8.48 -7.95
CA VAL A 141 -4.52 -8.76 -9.41
C VAL A 141 -5.73 -8.10 -10.08
N VAL A 142 -6.89 -8.09 -9.41
CA VAL A 142 -8.11 -7.41 -9.89
C VAL A 142 -7.91 -5.90 -9.88
N ASP A 143 -7.26 -5.36 -8.85
CA ASP A 143 -6.97 -3.93 -8.74
C ASP A 143 -5.99 -3.48 -9.83
N PHE A 144 -4.98 -4.27 -10.19
CA PHE A 144 -4.06 -3.95 -11.27
C PHE A 144 -4.75 -3.85 -12.63
N THR A 145 -5.72 -4.72 -12.92
CA THR A 145 -6.51 -4.63 -14.14
C THR A 145 -7.33 -3.34 -14.18
N THR A 146 -7.99 -3.02 -13.08
CA THR A 146 -8.76 -1.79 -12.92
C THR A 146 -7.87 -0.54 -13.05
N MET A 147 -6.68 -0.55 -12.44
CA MET A 147 -5.70 0.53 -12.54
C MET A 147 -5.17 0.70 -13.97
N ARG A 148 -4.89 -0.41 -14.68
CA ARG A 148 -4.48 -0.39 -16.08
C ARG A 148 -5.55 0.28 -16.95
N ASP A 149 -6.79 -0.17 -16.82
CA ASP A 149 -7.91 0.34 -17.62
C ASP A 149 -8.18 1.82 -17.31
N ALA A 150 -8.05 2.23 -16.05
CA ALA A 150 -8.14 3.62 -15.65
C ALA A 150 -6.97 4.47 -16.19
N ALA A 151 -5.75 3.93 -16.23
CA ALA A 151 -4.58 4.60 -16.81
C ALA A 151 -4.73 4.77 -18.32
N GLN A 152 -5.28 3.77 -19.02
CA GLN A 152 -5.58 3.87 -20.45
C GLN A 152 -6.63 4.93 -20.74
N ALA A 153 -7.64 5.06 -19.89
CA ALA A 153 -8.75 6.00 -20.09
C ALA A 153 -8.40 7.44 -19.69
N LYS A 154 -7.70 7.65 -18.57
CA LYS A 154 -7.53 8.96 -17.93
C LYS A 154 -6.12 9.24 -17.40
N GLY A 155 -5.17 8.36 -17.64
CA GLY A 155 -3.81 8.45 -17.13
C GLY A 155 -2.74 8.33 -18.21
N VAL A 156 -1.62 7.73 -17.83
CA VAL A 156 -0.55 7.30 -18.73
C VAL A 156 -0.37 5.78 -18.57
N TYR A 157 -0.69 5.07 -19.63
CA TYR A 157 -0.40 3.63 -19.74
C TYR A 157 0.91 3.46 -20.52
N LEU A 158 1.83 2.75 -19.93
CA LEU A 158 3.12 2.40 -20.50
C LEU A 158 3.15 0.90 -20.76
N GLY A 159 3.22 0.51 -22.01
CA GLY A 159 3.45 -0.90 -22.38
C GLY A 159 4.88 -1.34 -22.10
N ALA A 160 5.21 -2.57 -22.45
CA ALA A 160 6.59 -3.08 -22.33
C ALA A 160 7.58 -2.11 -23.02
N SER A 161 8.61 -1.72 -22.30
CA SER A 161 9.62 -0.79 -22.83
C SER A 161 10.49 -1.37 -23.95
N GLY A 162 10.53 -2.70 -24.04
CA GLY A 162 11.38 -3.45 -24.93
C GLY A 162 12.83 -3.60 -24.47
N ASN A 163 13.22 -2.92 -23.37
CA ASN A 163 14.59 -2.93 -22.83
C ASN A 163 14.60 -2.87 -21.28
N TYR A 164 15.02 -1.72 -20.72
CA TYR A 164 15.34 -1.58 -19.29
C TYR A 164 14.24 -0.90 -18.48
N GLY A 165 13.06 -0.70 -19.04
CA GLY A 165 11.94 -0.08 -18.33
C GLY A 165 11.87 1.44 -18.53
N TYR A 166 11.23 2.10 -17.56
CA TYR A 166 10.99 3.53 -17.57
C TYR A 166 11.57 4.18 -16.32
N HIS A 167 12.09 5.39 -16.49
CA HIS A 167 12.52 6.25 -15.40
C HIS A 167 11.49 7.36 -15.24
N ILE A 168 10.87 7.45 -14.08
CA ILE A 168 9.84 8.44 -13.77
C ILE A 168 10.38 9.37 -12.69
N THR A 169 10.37 10.67 -12.98
CA THR A 169 10.82 11.70 -12.05
C THR A 169 9.65 12.61 -11.70
N PHE A 170 9.34 12.74 -10.42
CA PHE A 170 8.33 13.66 -9.90
C PHE A 170 8.98 14.99 -9.53
N ALA A 171 8.33 16.11 -9.86
CA ALA A 171 8.76 17.44 -9.51
C ALA A 171 7.84 18.10 -8.48
N ASN A 172 8.36 19.10 -7.76
CA ASN A 172 7.62 19.78 -6.67
C ASN A 172 6.44 20.64 -7.17
N ASP A 173 6.37 20.93 -8.46
CA ASP A 173 5.28 21.67 -9.10
C ASP A 173 4.08 20.79 -9.46
N GLY A 174 4.10 19.51 -9.06
CA GLY A 174 3.07 18.53 -9.37
C GLY A 174 3.18 17.94 -10.78
N SER A 175 4.25 18.21 -11.51
CA SER A 175 4.56 17.54 -12.77
C SER A 175 5.36 16.25 -12.57
N TYR A 176 5.33 15.39 -13.57
CA TYR A 176 6.24 14.25 -13.66
C TYR A 176 6.70 14.02 -15.10
N THR A 177 7.94 13.62 -15.21
CA THR A 177 8.57 13.31 -16.52
C THR A 177 8.82 11.82 -16.63
N ILE A 178 8.42 11.23 -17.74
CA ILE A 178 8.65 9.83 -18.06
C ILE A 178 9.70 9.75 -19.17
N LYS A 179 10.71 8.93 -18.92
CA LYS A 179 11.74 8.59 -19.91
C LYS A 179 11.82 7.08 -20.05
N ARG A 180 11.99 6.61 -21.27
CA ARG A 180 12.30 5.20 -21.54
C ARG A 180 13.81 5.00 -21.44
N VAL A 181 14.25 4.08 -20.63
CA VAL A 181 15.67 3.71 -20.50
C VAL A 181 16.07 2.89 -21.71
N THR A 182 17.07 3.38 -22.45
CA THR A 182 17.56 2.76 -23.68
C THR A 182 18.83 1.95 -23.47
N THR A 183 19.68 2.41 -22.55
CA THR A 183 20.89 1.67 -22.17
C THR A 183 21.14 1.76 -20.67
N ALA A 184 21.70 0.70 -20.10
CA ALA A 184 22.16 0.65 -18.73
C ALA A 184 23.47 -0.12 -18.64
N SER A 185 24.31 0.22 -17.66
CA SER A 185 25.53 -0.52 -17.32
C SER A 185 25.35 -1.30 -16.03
N ASN A 186 25.83 -2.53 -16.01
CA ASN A 186 25.77 -3.36 -14.82
C ASN A 186 26.76 -2.87 -13.76
N ARG A 187 26.36 -2.94 -12.51
CA ARG A 187 27.22 -2.74 -11.33
C ARG A 187 27.29 -4.03 -10.53
N LYS A 188 28.48 -4.35 -10.08
CA LYS A 188 28.71 -5.51 -9.21
C LYS A 188 28.23 -5.20 -7.81
N GLY A 189 27.61 -6.18 -7.20
CA GLY A 189 27.22 -6.22 -5.80
C GLY A 189 27.49 -7.61 -5.24
N TRP A 190 27.32 -7.78 -3.96
CA TRP A 190 27.50 -9.04 -3.26
C TRP A 190 26.14 -9.67 -2.94
N SER A 191 25.93 -10.94 -3.35
CA SER A 191 24.83 -11.78 -2.87
C SER A 191 25.35 -12.95 -2.03
N VAL A 192 24.52 -13.43 -1.11
CA VAL A 192 24.86 -14.58 -0.26
C VAL A 192 24.94 -15.87 -1.08
N GLU A 193 24.09 -15.96 -2.11
CA GLU A 193 23.95 -17.16 -2.95
C GLU A 193 25.10 -17.28 -3.96
N ASN A 194 25.47 -16.18 -4.62
CA ASN A 194 26.34 -16.19 -5.80
C ASN A 194 27.62 -15.37 -5.61
N GLY A 195 27.82 -14.75 -4.44
CA GLY A 195 28.97 -13.90 -4.19
C GLY A 195 28.93 -12.61 -5.01
N CYS A 196 30.03 -12.27 -5.68
CA CYS A 196 30.15 -11.04 -6.46
C CYS A 196 29.49 -11.19 -7.84
N GLU A 197 28.33 -10.59 -8.04
CA GLU A 197 27.56 -10.66 -9.28
C GLU A 197 27.04 -9.29 -9.73
N ASN A 198 26.45 -9.22 -10.93
CA ASN A 198 25.81 -8.00 -11.44
C ASN A 198 24.41 -7.86 -10.83
N LEU A 199 24.28 -7.13 -9.72
CA LEU A 199 23.05 -7.01 -8.94
C LEU A 199 22.17 -5.82 -9.32
N TYR A 200 22.72 -4.77 -9.90
CA TYR A 200 21.95 -3.59 -10.26
C TYR A 200 22.51 -2.91 -11.50
N GLN A 201 21.66 -2.07 -12.08
CA GLN A 201 21.97 -1.37 -13.32
C GLN A 201 21.99 0.14 -13.07
N VAL A 202 22.91 0.83 -13.71
CA VAL A 202 22.97 2.29 -13.75
C VAL A 202 22.53 2.73 -15.13
N ILE A 203 21.53 3.61 -15.18
CA ILE A 203 21.02 4.19 -16.42
C ILE A 203 22.12 5.02 -17.08
N THR A 204 22.39 4.75 -18.36
CA THR A 204 23.43 5.44 -19.14
C THR A 204 22.85 6.24 -20.31
N ALA A 205 21.68 5.87 -20.83
CA ALA A 205 20.95 6.66 -21.80
C ALA A 205 19.44 6.47 -21.68
N GLU A 206 18.70 7.54 -22.00
CA GLU A 206 17.26 7.63 -21.92
C GLU A 206 16.68 8.40 -23.11
N THR A 207 15.46 8.05 -23.48
CA THR A 207 14.66 8.82 -24.46
C THR A 207 13.43 9.37 -23.75
N ASN A 208 13.14 10.67 -23.94
CA ASN A 208 11.96 11.30 -23.36
C ASN A 208 10.68 10.72 -23.96
N VAL A 209 9.72 10.35 -23.11
CA VAL A 209 8.36 9.94 -23.48
C VAL A 209 7.40 11.11 -23.35
N GLY A 210 7.49 11.87 -22.27
CA GLY A 210 6.66 13.05 -22.04
C GLY A 210 6.76 13.58 -20.62
N THR A 211 6.24 14.81 -20.44
CA THR A 211 6.03 15.42 -19.14
C THR A 211 4.55 15.72 -18.98
N TYR A 212 3.99 15.41 -17.82
CA TYR A 212 2.56 15.46 -17.53
C TYR A 212 2.31 16.12 -16.18
N GLN A 213 1.11 16.68 -15.99
CA GLN A 213 0.64 17.17 -14.71
C GLN A 213 -0.16 16.08 -13.98
N LEU A 214 0.09 15.89 -12.69
CA LEU A 214 -0.67 14.93 -11.84
C LEU A 214 -2.17 15.29 -11.80
N SER A 215 -2.53 16.56 -11.90
CA SER A 215 -3.92 17.02 -11.97
C SER A 215 -4.66 16.55 -13.22
N GLU A 216 -3.94 16.35 -14.34
CA GLU A 216 -4.51 15.94 -15.63
C GLU A 216 -4.37 14.43 -15.86
N LYS A 217 -3.25 13.86 -15.44
CA LYS A 217 -2.88 12.45 -15.62
C LYS A 217 -2.48 11.82 -14.28
N PRO A 218 -3.46 11.59 -13.37
CA PRO A 218 -3.16 11.18 -11.99
C PRO A 218 -2.75 9.70 -11.84
N ILE A 219 -2.87 8.91 -12.91
CA ILE A 219 -2.61 7.46 -12.88
C ILE A 219 -1.50 7.13 -13.87
N ILE A 220 -0.48 6.45 -13.36
CA ILE A 220 0.58 5.87 -14.18
C ILE A 220 0.51 4.36 -13.99
N PHE A 221 0.47 3.62 -15.08
CA PHE A 221 0.52 2.15 -15.08
C PHE A 221 1.56 1.68 -16.10
N THR A 222 2.47 0.82 -15.65
CA THR A 222 3.57 0.28 -16.45
C THR A 222 3.68 -1.24 -16.32
#